data_7261bc0b6d6820e10cab1a687cf5e10e
#
_entry.id   7261bc0b6d6820e10cab1a687cf5e10e
#
_cell.length_a   1.000
_cell.length_b   1.000
_cell.length_c   1.000
_cell.angle_alpha   90.00
_cell.angle_beta   90.00
_cell.angle_gamma   90.00
#
_symmetry.space_group_name_H-M   'P 1'
#
loop_
_entity.id
_entity.type
_entity.pdbx_description
1 polymer ?
#
loop_
_entity_poly.entity_id
_entity_poly.type
_entity_poly.pdbx_seq_one_letter_code
_entity_poly.pdbx_strand_id
1 'polypeptide(L)'
;MGNRPLLRLGVCLLGAASLLLQGCMDMKKTPDPGKLCGSWTSVDGKPDVLIYKDGDACKVTVFARSGRTRRLKPRTYLLVEEEGNLFINTGYRIDVYYNEATDVLTFSPNGDYVRKEVQP
;
A
#
# COMPACT_ATOMS: atom_id res chain seq x y z
N MET A 1 48.13 -12.02 -24.41
CA MET A 1 47.54 -11.91 -24.07
C MET A 1 46.58 -11.99 -23.62
N GLY A 2 46.58 -12.44 -23.71
CA GLY A 2 45.60 -12.37 -23.40
C GLY A 2 45.16 -12.69 -22.72
N ASN A 3 45.27 -13.03 -22.49
CA ASN A 3 44.53 -13.16 -21.79
C ASN A 3 43.93 -12.79 -21.14
N ARG A 4 44.13 -12.54 -21.19
CA ARG A 4 43.45 -12.13 -20.63
C ARG A 4 42.37 -11.90 -20.50
N PRO A 5 42.26 -11.79 -20.86
CA PRO A 5 41.12 -11.32 -20.77
C PRO A 5 40.21 -12.25 -20.41
N LEU A 6 40.34 -12.93 -20.51
CA LEU A 6 39.46 -13.61 -20.17
C LEU A 6 39.08 -13.67 -18.99
N LEU A 7 39.59 -13.36 -18.52
CA LEU A 7 39.24 -13.32 -17.46
C LEU A 7 38.36 -12.70 -17.16
N ARG A 8 38.47 -11.89 -17.54
CA ARG A 8 37.62 -11.11 -17.24
C ARG A 8 36.38 -11.55 -17.46
N LEU A 9 36.23 -12.18 -17.96
CA LEU A 9 35.13 -12.55 -18.31
C LEU A 9 34.38 -13.20 -17.36
N GLY A 10 34.80 -13.93 -16.71
CA GLY A 10 34.06 -14.60 -15.84
C GLY A 10 33.47 -13.80 -14.84
N VAL A 11 34.05 -12.78 -14.61
CA VAL A 11 33.63 -11.92 -13.71
C VAL A 11 32.30 -11.47 -13.84
N CYS A 12 31.94 -11.10 -14.91
CA CYS A 12 30.68 -10.57 -15.05
C CYS A 12 29.64 -11.46 -14.70
N LEU A 13 29.88 -12.65 -14.85
CA LEU A 13 28.91 -13.54 -14.55
C LEU A 13 28.46 -13.53 -13.24
N LEU A 14 29.29 -13.30 -12.38
CA LEU A 14 28.94 -13.33 -11.03
C LEU A 14 27.92 -12.39 -10.67
N GLY A 15 27.97 -11.29 -11.26
CA GLY A 15 27.05 -10.26 -10.88
C GLY A 15 25.65 -10.64 -11.11
N ALA A 16 25.42 -11.38 -12.12
CA ALA A 16 24.07 -11.68 -12.44
C ALA A 16 23.37 -12.49 -11.43
N ALA A 17 24.03 -13.38 -10.85
CA ALA A 17 23.41 -14.23 -9.88
C ALA A 17 22.92 -13.49 -8.69
N SER A 18 23.61 -12.53 -8.28
CA SER A 18 23.19 -11.79 -7.13
C SER A 18 21.91 -11.08 -7.33
N LEU A 19 21.68 -10.65 -8.49
CA LEU A 19 20.47 -9.88 -8.72
C LEU A 19 19.23 -10.68 -8.48
N LEU A 20 19.26 -11.92 -8.73
CA LEU A 20 18.11 -12.71 -8.55
C LEU A 20 17.66 -12.77 -7.13
N LEU A 21 18.59 -12.79 -6.25
CA LEU A 21 18.24 -12.87 -4.87
C LEU A 21 17.57 -11.63 -4.39
N GLN A 22 17.98 -10.53 -4.90
CA GLN A 22 17.40 -9.30 -4.48
C GLN A 22 15.94 -9.21 -4.84
N GLY A 23 15.58 -9.76 -5.94
CA GLY A 23 14.21 -9.72 -6.34
C GLY A 23 13.31 -10.42 -5.35
N CYS A 24 13.76 -11.45 -4.76
CA CYS A 24 12.93 -12.15 -3.81
C CYS A 24 12.67 -11.31 -2.59
N MET A 25 13.62 -10.56 -2.18
CA MET A 25 13.44 -9.77 -1.00
C MET A 25 12.45 -8.66 -1.23
N ASP A 26 12.40 -8.15 -2.42
CA ASP A 26 11.49 -7.06 -2.69
C ASP A 26 10.04 -7.46 -2.53
N MET A 27 9.74 -8.69 -2.64
CA MET A 27 8.37 -9.11 -2.55
C MET A 27 7.80 -8.93 -1.17
N LYS A 28 8.63 -8.76 -0.18
CA LYS A 28 8.15 -8.59 1.15
C LYS A 28 8.08 -7.15 1.59
N LYS A 29 8.38 -6.25 0.71
CA LYS A 29 8.34 -4.86 1.10
C LYS A 29 6.93 -4.35 1.30
N THR A 30 6.78 -3.47 2.24
CA THR A 30 5.54 -2.77 2.45
C THR A 30 5.29 -1.85 1.26
N PRO A 31 4.07 -1.76 0.79
CA PRO A 31 3.78 -0.84 -0.32
C PRO A 31 4.10 0.59 0.09
N ASP A 32 4.50 1.39 -0.87
CA ASP A 32 4.74 2.81 -0.62
C ASP A 32 3.41 3.46 -0.30
N PRO A 33 3.26 4.06 0.86
CA PRO A 33 1.98 4.69 1.21
C PRO A 33 1.53 5.72 0.20
N GLY A 34 2.47 6.31 -0.53
CA GLY A 34 2.09 7.28 -1.55
C GLY A 34 1.26 6.67 -2.66
N LYS A 35 1.42 5.37 -2.92
CA LYS A 35 0.64 4.71 -3.94
C LYS A 35 -0.79 4.50 -3.49
N LEU A 36 -1.04 4.56 -2.21
CA LEU A 36 -2.37 4.35 -1.68
C LEU A 36 -3.18 5.64 -1.64
N CYS A 37 -2.55 6.78 -1.87
CA CYS A 37 -3.27 8.05 -1.81
C CYS A 37 -4.36 8.10 -2.86
N GLY A 38 -5.50 8.64 -2.48
CA GLY A 38 -6.63 8.78 -3.37
C GLY A 38 -7.92 8.40 -2.68
N SER A 39 -9.00 8.43 -3.43
CA SER A 39 -10.32 8.07 -2.93
C SER A 39 -10.63 6.64 -3.26
N TRP A 40 -11.24 5.94 -2.31
CA TRP A 40 -11.51 4.52 -2.46
C TRP A 40 -12.95 4.24 -2.09
N THR A 41 -13.57 3.31 -2.79
CA THR A 41 -14.95 2.94 -2.52
C THR A 41 -15.02 1.45 -2.20
N SER A 42 -15.85 1.11 -1.22
CA SER A 42 -15.99 -0.28 -0.78
C SER A 42 -16.78 -1.09 -1.79
N VAL A 43 -16.31 -2.31 -2.06
CA VAL A 43 -17.09 -3.19 -2.93
C VAL A 43 -18.31 -3.75 -2.20
N ASP A 44 -18.34 -3.60 -0.86
CA ASP A 44 -19.43 -4.13 -0.04
C ASP A 44 -20.39 -3.06 0.47
N GLY A 45 -20.28 -1.86 -0.05
CA GLY A 45 -21.20 -0.79 0.35
C GLY A 45 -20.86 -0.10 1.65
N LYS A 46 -19.65 -0.28 2.16
CA LYS A 46 -19.23 0.43 3.36
C LYS A 46 -18.83 1.85 3.01
N PRO A 47 -18.59 2.70 4.01
CA PRO A 47 -18.25 4.10 3.73
C PRO A 47 -17.01 4.26 2.88
N ASP A 48 -16.99 5.28 2.06
CA ASP A 48 -15.82 5.61 1.24
C ASP A 48 -14.66 6.04 2.13
N VAL A 49 -13.47 5.96 1.58
CA VAL A 49 -12.25 6.25 2.31
C VAL A 49 -11.36 7.15 1.46
N LEU A 50 -10.71 8.10 2.08
CA LEU A 50 -9.73 8.96 1.42
C LEU A 50 -8.39 8.77 2.11
N ILE A 51 -7.35 8.45 1.36
CA ILE A 51 -6.01 8.35 1.90
C ILE A 51 -5.20 9.51 1.34
N TYR A 52 -4.52 10.25 2.20
CA TYR A 52 -3.76 11.41 1.78
C TYR A 52 -2.55 11.62 2.68
N LYS A 53 -1.62 12.41 2.19
CA LYS A 53 -0.44 12.77 2.97
C LYS A 53 -0.65 14.12 3.62
N ASP A 54 -0.21 14.22 4.87
CA ASP A 54 -0.26 15.45 5.60
C ASP A 54 1.14 15.61 6.19
N GLY A 55 2.01 16.35 5.49
CA GLY A 55 3.40 16.42 5.85
C GLY A 55 4.04 15.05 5.63
N ASP A 56 4.69 14.54 6.65
CA ASP A 56 5.32 13.23 6.57
C ASP A 56 4.38 12.10 6.95
N ALA A 57 3.19 12.42 7.39
CA ALA A 57 2.24 11.40 7.82
C ALA A 57 1.27 11.04 6.73
N CYS A 58 0.82 9.80 6.72
CA CYS A 58 -0.26 9.38 5.86
C CYS A 58 -1.50 9.23 6.70
N LYS A 59 -2.61 9.73 6.22
CA LYS A 59 -3.86 9.70 6.96
C LYS A 59 -4.97 9.07 6.16
N VAL A 60 -5.91 8.44 6.87
CA VAL A 60 -7.05 7.78 6.27
C VAL A 60 -8.31 8.41 6.85
N THR A 61 -9.15 8.97 6.00
CA THR A 61 -10.43 9.54 6.44
C THR A 61 -11.54 8.63 5.97
N VAL A 62 -12.37 8.20 6.91
CA VAL A 62 -13.51 7.35 6.61
C VAL A 62 -14.75 8.22 6.66
N PHE A 63 -15.53 8.22 5.58
CA PHE A 63 -16.70 9.07 5.48
C PHE A 63 -17.95 8.32 5.93
N ALA A 64 -18.00 8.01 7.22
CA ALA A 64 -19.11 7.29 7.79
C ALA A 64 -20.31 8.22 7.96
N ARG A 65 -21.50 7.65 8.08
CA ARG A 65 -22.69 8.41 8.35
C ARG A 65 -23.23 8.04 9.70
N SER A 66 -23.78 9.04 10.38
CA SER A 66 -24.43 8.80 11.65
C SER A 66 -25.65 7.92 11.45
N GLY A 67 -25.84 6.95 12.30
CA GLY A 67 -26.96 6.04 12.17
C GLY A 67 -28.31 6.71 12.38
N ARG A 68 -28.34 7.75 13.20
CA ARG A 68 -29.61 8.43 13.49
C ARG A 68 -29.95 9.52 12.51
N THR A 69 -29.01 10.40 12.23
CA THR A 69 -29.32 11.57 11.41
C THR A 69 -28.89 11.39 9.99
N ARG A 70 -28.15 10.37 9.68
CA ARG A 70 -27.60 10.11 8.36
C ARG A 70 -26.67 11.21 7.89
N ARG A 71 -26.21 12.01 8.81
CA ARG A 71 -25.26 13.06 8.47
C ARG A 71 -23.88 12.47 8.30
N LEU A 72 -23.13 13.02 7.37
CA LEU A 72 -21.77 12.57 7.11
C LEU A 72 -20.93 12.91 8.32
N LYS A 73 -20.18 11.94 8.80
CA LYS A 73 -19.36 12.10 9.99
C LYS A 73 -17.97 11.57 9.70
N PRO A 74 -17.13 12.35 9.05
CA PRO A 74 -15.79 11.87 8.69
C PRO A 74 -14.95 11.66 9.92
N ARG A 75 -14.16 10.60 9.90
CA ARG A 75 -13.22 10.33 10.96
C ARG A 75 -11.87 10.05 10.33
N THR A 76 -10.82 10.63 10.88
CA THR A 76 -9.49 10.51 10.32
C THR A 76 -8.58 9.73 11.27
N TYR A 77 -7.85 8.79 10.71
CA TYR A 77 -6.93 7.96 11.45
C TYR A 77 -5.55 8.02 10.81
N LEU A 78 -4.53 7.80 11.60
CA LEU A 78 -3.17 7.76 11.09
C LEU A 78 -2.92 6.40 10.47
N LEU A 79 -2.32 6.37 9.29
CA LEU A 79 -1.88 5.11 8.70
C LEU A 79 -0.48 4.84 9.20
N VAL A 80 -0.29 3.75 9.90
CA VAL A 80 0.94 3.43 10.57
C VAL A 80 1.63 2.26 9.90
N GLU A 81 2.94 2.36 9.77
CA GLU A 81 3.72 1.26 9.26
C GLU A 81 4.55 0.70 10.41
N GLU A 82 4.52 -0.61 10.61
CA GLU A 82 5.26 -1.23 11.66
C GLU A 82 5.73 -2.59 11.20
N GLU A 83 7.02 -2.78 11.14
CA GLU A 83 7.61 -4.06 10.73
C GLU A 83 7.09 -4.54 9.38
N GLY A 84 6.96 -3.64 8.46
CA GLY A 84 6.51 -3.99 7.11
C GLY A 84 5.01 -4.13 6.95
N ASN A 85 4.24 -3.83 7.97
CA ASN A 85 2.79 -3.93 7.91
C ASN A 85 2.16 -2.56 8.07
N LEU A 86 1.08 -2.35 7.36
CA LEU A 86 0.32 -1.10 7.48
C LEU A 86 -0.95 -1.36 8.27
N PHE A 87 -1.34 -0.41 9.10
CA PHE A 87 -2.60 -0.53 9.83
C PHE A 87 -3.09 0.84 10.28
N ILE A 88 -4.37 0.90 10.65
CA ILE A 88 -4.95 2.06 11.31
C ILE A 88 -5.53 1.58 12.63
N ASN A 89 -5.60 2.48 13.60
CA ASN A 89 -6.15 2.17 14.90
C ASN A 89 -7.41 2.98 15.13
N THR A 90 -8.54 2.31 15.14
CA THR A 90 -9.83 2.98 15.35
C THR A 90 -10.41 2.64 16.70
N GLY A 91 -9.61 2.11 17.60
CA GLY A 91 -10.03 1.48 18.83
C GLY A 91 -9.74 0.00 18.69
N TYR A 92 -9.69 -0.47 17.46
CA TYR A 92 -9.26 -1.81 17.14
C TYR A 92 -8.23 -1.65 16.02
N ARG A 93 -7.30 -2.58 15.96
CA ARG A 93 -6.30 -2.55 14.90
C ARG A 93 -6.94 -3.07 13.63
N ILE A 94 -6.87 -2.29 12.58
CA ILE A 94 -7.38 -2.69 11.28
C ILE A 94 -6.20 -2.74 10.33
N ASP A 95 -5.84 -3.92 9.89
CA ASP A 95 -4.72 -4.10 9.00
C ASP A 95 -5.08 -3.68 7.59
N VAL A 96 -4.12 -3.10 6.89
CA VAL A 96 -4.33 -2.57 5.55
C VAL A 96 -3.40 -3.30 4.60
N TYR A 97 -3.97 -3.87 3.55
CA TYR A 97 -3.21 -4.59 2.53
C TYR A 97 -3.49 -3.98 1.18
N TYR A 98 -2.50 -3.96 0.32
CA TYR A 98 -2.67 -3.40 -1.01
C TYR A 98 -2.15 -4.39 -2.04
N ASN A 99 -2.98 -4.71 -3.03
CA ASN A 99 -2.57 -5.54 -4.14
C ASN A 99 -2.29 -4.63 -5.33
N GLU A 100 -1.03 -4.44 -5.61
CA GLU A 100 -0.63 -3.51 -6.65
C GLU A 100 -1.04 -3.99 -8.04
N ALA A 101 -1.08 -5.28 -8.26
CA ALA A 101 -1.44 -5.81 -9.56
C ALA A 101 -2.88 -5.53 -9.92
N THR A 102 -3.78 -5.52 -8.94
CA THR A 102 -5.20 -5.30 -9.20
C THR A 102 -5.68 -3.95 -8.71
N ASP A 103 -4.82 -3.19 -8.07
CA ASP A 103 -5.16 -1.90 -7.47
C ASP A 103 -6.34 -2.05 -6.49
N VAL A 104 -6.29 -3.07 -5.65
CA VAL A 104 -7.31 -3.32 -4.65
C VAL A 104 -6.73 -3.12 -3.27
N LEU A 105 -7.41 -2.35 -2.45
CA LEU A 105 -7.01 -2.07 -1.09
C LEU A 105 -7.93 -2.85 -0.16
N THR A 106 -7.38 -3.54 0.82
CA THR A 106 -8.17 -4.34 1.75
C THR A 106 -7.95 -3.87 3.17
N PHE A 107 -9.05 -3.62 3.86
CA PHE A 107 -9.01 -3.32 5.28
C PHE A 107 -9.58 -4.52 6.01
N SER A 108 -8.76 -5.18 6.82
CA SER A 108 -9.21 -6.36 7.51
C SER A 108 -9.74 -5.99 8.89
N PRO A 109 -10.98 -6.32 9.20
CA PRO A 109 -11.90 -7.23 8.50
C PRO A 109 -12.93 -6.54 7.61
N ASN A 110 -12.80 -5.28 7.33
CA ASN A 110 -13.84 -4.53 6.65
C ASN A 110 -14.04 -4.88 5.17
N GLY A 111 -13.05 -5.43 4.51
CA GLY A 111 -13.22 -5.87 3.14
C GLY A 111 -12.44 -5.06 2.13
N ASP A 112 -12.77 -5.26 0.88
CA ASP A 112 -12.01 -4.70 -0.24
C ASP A 112 -12.54 -3.37 -0.71
N TYR A 113 -11.64 -2.54 -1.17
CA TYR A 113 -11.96 -1.22 -1.70
C TYR A 113 -11.27 -1.06 -3.04
N VAL A 114 -11.92 -0.40 -3.96
CA VAL A 114 -11.34 -0.11 -5.27
C VAL A 114 -11.24 1.38 -5.43
N ARG A 115 -10.36 1.82 -6.30
CA ARG A 115 -10.12 3.24 -6.49
C ARG A 115 -11.34 3.89 -7.11
N LYS A 116 -11.76 4.99 -6.52
CA LYS A 116 -12.91 5.70 -7.03
C LYS A 116 -12.45 6.58 -8.18
N GLU A 117 -13.10 6.44 -9.31
CA GLU A 117 -12.71 7.23 -10.47
C GLU A 117 -13.16 8.65 -10.33
N VAL A 118 -12.30 9.55 -10.76
CA VAL A 118 -12.63 10.95 -10.73
C VAL A 118 -13.27 11.29 -12.06
N GLN A 119 -14.45 11.86 -12.01
CA GLN A 119 -15.14 12.24 -13.22
C GLN A 119 -14.64 13.59 -13.67
N PRO A 120 -14.30 13.78 -14.92
CA PRO A 120 -13.81 15.07 -15.41
C PRO A 120 -14.89 16.13 -15.43
#